data_df38853cf69eef504e885a3f0f588e3e
#
_entry.id   df38853cf69eef504e885a3f0f588e3e
#
_cell.length_a   1.000
_cell.length_b   1.000
_cell.length_c   1.000
_cell.angle_alpha   90.00
_cell.angle_beta   90.00
_cell.angle_gamma   90.00
#
_symmetry.space_group_name_H-M   'P 1'
#
loop_
_entity.id
_entity.type
_entity.pdbx_description
1 polymer ?
#
loop_
_entity_poly.entity_id
_entity_poly.type
_entity_poly.pdbx_seq_one_letter_code
_entity_poly.pdbx_strand_id
1 'polypeptide(L)'
;IGGDGTINEIGNALKGTNIPMGIIPLGSGNGLARHLNIPMKTEKALEIALHGHADFIDVLGWNKRAFFCTAGIGFDATVAAIFHAGNGRGLLNYIKASLQAFLTYIPIEIKVGSQPKQNYFSVTIANANQFGNNAYISPISNLQDALFEIVKIKNGNLWQKAQLGISLFSKQI
;
A
#
# COMPACT_ATOMS: atom_id res chain seq x y z
N ILE A 1 -5.38 8.42 -15.16
CA ILE A 1 -3.97 8.77 -14.99
C ILE A 1 -3.77 9.29 -13.59
N GLY A 2 -2.89 8.69 -12.78
CA GLY A 2 -2.67 9.14 -11.41
C GLY A 2 -1.90 8.14 -10.54
N GLY A 3 -1.88 8.38 -9.23
CA GLY A 3 -1.29 7.50 -8.24
C GLY A 3 -2.35 6.68 -7.48
N ASP A 4 -1.91 5.98 -6.43
CA ASP A 4 -2.76 5.07 -5.65
C ASP A 4 -4.01 5.75 -5.06
N GLY A 5 -3.93 7.03 -4.66
CA GLY A 5 -5.07 7.80 -4.18
C GLY A 5 -6.14 7.98 -5.27
N THR A 6 -5.74 8.42 -6.46
CA THR A 6 -6.65 8.60 -7.61
C THR A 6 -7.28 7.26 -8.03
N ILE A 7 -6.47 6.19 -8.04
CA ILE A 7 -6.95 4.84 -8.34
C ILE A 7 -8.00 4.42 -7.30
N ASN A 8 -7.75 4.69 -6.03
CA ASN A 8 -8.69 4.35 -4.96
C ASN A 8 -10.01 5.14 -5.07
N GLU A 9 -9.97 6.42 -5.39
CA GLU A 9 -11.17 7.26 -5.59
C GLU A 9 -12.01 6.76 -6.78
N ILE A 10 -11.39 6.57 -7.94
CA ILE A 10 -12.06 6.10 -9.15
C ILE A 10 -12.57 4.66 -8.97
N GLY A 11 -11.76 3.78 -8.40
CA GLY A 11 -12.15 2.40 -8.11
C GLY A 11 -13.36 2.33 -7.17
N ASN A 12 -13.45 3.22 -6.17
CA ASN A 12 -14.64 3.30 -5.31
C ASN A 12 -15.91 3.73 -6.08
N ALA A 13 -15.77 4.60 -7.08
CA ALA A 13 -16.89 5.01 -7.93
C ALA A 13 -17.32 3.90 -8.89
N LEU A 14 -16.39 3.08 -9.35
CA LEU A 14 -16.64 1.98 -10.30
C LEU A 14 -16.97 0.65 -9.63
N LYS A 15 -16.79 0.54 -8.31
CA LYS A 15 -17.06 -0.69 -7.55
C LYS A 15 -18.49 -1.20 -7.77
N GLY A 16 -18.62 -2.46 -8.15
CA GLY A 16 -19.90 -3.11 -8.43
C GLY A 16 -20.45 -2.80 -9.82
N THR A 17 -19.68 -2.14 -10.68
CA THR A 17 -19.99 -1.98 -12.10
C THR A 17 -19.14 -2.93 -12.96
N ASN A 18 -19.52 -3.09 -14.23
CA ASN A 18 -18.73 -3.83 -15.21
C ASN A 18 -17.86 -2.90 -16.08
N ILE A 19 -17.60 -1.67 -15.62
CA ILE A 19 -16.79 -0.70 -16.35
C ILE A 19 -15.30 -0.94 -16.00
N PRO A 20 -14.47 -1.33 -16.98
CA PRO A 20 -13.06 -1.53 -16.74
C PRO A 20 -12.34 -0.19 -16.53
N MET A 21 -11.30 -0.21 -15.68
CA MET A 21 -10.45 0.93 -15.41
C MET A 21 -9.03 0.68 -15.91
N GLY A 22 -8.59 1.44 -16.89
CA GLY A 22 -7.18 1.48 -17.30
C GLY A 22 -6.36 2.34 -16.35
N ILE A 23 -5.16 1.86 -15.97
CA ILE A 23 -4.28 2.55 -15.05
C ILE A 23 -3.03 3.06 -15.77
N ILE A 24 -2.80 4.38 -15.73
CA ILE A 24 -1.56 5.01 -16.16
C ILE A 24 -0.88 5.60 -14.93
N PRO A 25 0.20 4.96 -14.41
CA PRO A 25 0.78 5.31 -13.13
C PRO A 25 1.61 6.59 -13.21
N LEU A 26 1.20 7.64 -12.48
CA LEU A 26 1.91 8.91 -12.32
C LEU A 26 2.06 9.34 -10.85
N GLY A 27 1.84 8.42 -9.91
CA GLY A 27 2.00 8.68 -8.49
C GLY A 27 3.43 8.44 -7.99
N SER A 28 3.63 8.70 -6.70
CA SER A 28 4.92 8.49 -6.04
C SER A 28 5.22 7.03 -5.75
N GLY A 29 4.19 6.21 -5.44
CA GLY A 29 4.33 4.80 -5.06
C GLY A 29 3.89 3.83 -6.16
N ASN A 30 2.68 4.04 -6.65
CA ASN A 30 2.01 3.22 -7.66
C ASN A 30 1.96 1.73 -7.29
N GLY A 31 1.57 1.45 -6.02
CA GLY A 31 1.59 0.10 -5.45
C GLY A 31 0.71 -0.87 -6.21
N LEU A 32 -0.54 -0.50 -6.50
CA LEU A 32 -1.47 -1.34 -7.24
C LEU A 32 -1.00 -1.57 -8.69
N ALA A 33 -0.57 -0.51 -9.38
CA ALA A 33 -0.05 -0.64 -10.75
C ALA A 33 1.17 -1.57 -10.83
N ARG A 34 2.07 -1.49 -9.85
CA ARG A 34 3.25 -2.36 -9.75
C ARG A 34 2.88 -3.81 -9.45
N HIS A 35 1.90 -4.03 -8.57
CA HIS A 35 1.39 -5.38 -8.30
C HIS A 35 0.82 -6.03 -9.57
N LEU A 36 0.06 -5.25 -10.35
CA LEU A 36 -0.52 -5.67 -11.63
C LEU A 36 0.51 -5.72 -12.78
N ASN A 37 1.80 -5.48 -12.50
CA ASN A 37 2.87 -5.44 -13.49
C ASN A 37 2.64 -4.42 -14.63
N ILE A 38 1.88 -3.36 -14.38
CA ILE A 38 1.67 -2.26 -15.32
C ILE A 38 2.98 -1.46 -15.42
N PRO A 39 3.51 -1.25 -16.63
CA PRO A 39 4.75 -0.48 -16.81
C PRO A 39 4.64 0.95 -16.29
N MET A 40 5.75 1.45 -15.69
CA MET A 40 5.80 2.83 -15.21
C MET A 40 6.02 3.87 -16.34
N LYS A 41 6.32 3.41 -17.55
CA LYS A 41 6.37 4.25 -18.76
C LYS A 41 4.96 4.53 -19.24
N THR A 42 4.58 5.81 -19.37
CA THR A 42 3.25 6.28 -19.75
C THR A 42 2.76 5.67 -21.05
N GLU A 43 3.62 5.62 -22.09
CA GLU A 43 3.27 5.10 -23.40
C GLU A 43 2.89 3.62 -23.36
N LYS A 44 3.68 2.83 -22.61
CA LYS A 44 3.43 1.40 -22.45
C LYS A 44 2.20 1.12 -21.57
N ALA A 45 1.99 1.92 -20.54
CA ALA A 45 0.80 1.80 -19.71
C ALA A 45 -0.47 2.19 -20.48
N LEU A 46 -0.39 3.19 -21.36
CA LEU A 46 -1.48 3.59 -22.24
C LEU A 46 -1.82 2.49 -23.25
N GLU A 47 -0.81 1.84 -23.82
CA GLU A 47 -1.00 0.70 -24.73
C GLU A 47 -1.77 -0.44 -24.06
N ILE A 48 -1.40 -0.78 -22.80
CA ILE A 48 -2.12 -1.78 -22.00
C ILE A 48 -3.55 -1.31 -21.71
N ALA A 49 -3.74 -0.04 -21.35
CA ALA A 49 -5.06 0.49 -21.05
C ALA A 49 -6.02 0.48 -22.26
N LEU A 50 -5.49 0.60 -23.49
CA LEU A 50 -6.28 0.63 -24.73
C LEU A 50 -6.48 -0.76 -25.35
N HIS A 51 -5.49 -1.64 -25.25
CA HIS A 51 -5.45 -2.90 -25.98
C HIS A 51 -5.23 -4.12 -25.11
N GLY A 52 -5.03 -3.93 -23.81
CA GLY A 52 -4.77 -4.99 -22.85
C GLY A 52 -6.03 -5.75 -22.44
N HIS A 53 -5.86 -6.64 -21.50
CA HIS A 53 -6.91 -7.48 -20.94
C HIS A 53 -7.46 -6.84 -19.66
N ALA A 54 -8.76 -6.93 -19.45
CA ALA A 54 -9.40 -6.45 -18.23
C ALA A 54 -9.73 -7.65 -17.34
N ASP A 55 -9.23 -7.62 -16.10
CA ASP A 55 -9.47 -8.64 -15.10
C ASP A 55 -10.20 -8.07 -13.89
N PHE A 56 -10.96 -8.92 -13.20
CA PHE A 56 -11.52 -8.57 -11.90
C PHE A 56 -10.45 -8.69 -10.82
N ILE A 57 -10.49 -7.76 -9.87
CA ILE A 57 -9.67 -7.81 -8.67
C ILE A 57 -10.54 -7.73 -7.43
N ASP A 58 -10.05 -8.29 -6.32
CA ASP A 58 -10.70 -8.24 -5.04
C ASP A 58 -10.71 -6.81 -4.49
N VAL A 59 -11.78 -6.48 -3.77
CA VAL A 59 -11.97 -5.18 -3.13
C VAL A 59 -12.18 -5.40 -1.64
N LEU A 60 -11.31 -4.84 -0.83
CA LEU A 60 -11.42 -4.93 0.62
C LEU A 60 -12.16 -3.71 1.19
N GLY A 61 -12.80 -3.91 2.34
CA GLY A 61 -13.50 -2.86 3.05
C GLY A 61 -12.99 -2.70 4.48
N TRP A 62 -12.70 -1.46 4.90
CA TRP A 62 -12.40 -1.11 6.28
C TRP A 62 -13.22 0.10 6.71
N ASN A 63 -14.03 -0.05 7.77
CA ASN A 63 -14.90 1.02 8.27
C ASN A 63 -15.76 1.68 7.18
N LYS A 64 -16.41 0.87 6.35
CA LYS A 64 -17.26 1.30 5.22
C LYS A 64 -16.52 2.00 4.06
N ARG A 65 -15.20 2.04 4.09
CA ARG A 65 -14.37 2.55 2.99
C ARG A 65 -13.74 1.38 2.25
N ALA A 66 -13.85 1.36 0.94
CA ALA A 66 -13.17 0.36 0.14
C ALA A 66 -11.73 0.79 -0.16
N PHE A 67 -10.85 -0.20 -0.28
CA PHE A 67 -9.47 -0.01 -0.73
C PHE A 67 -9.03 -1.19 -1.61
N PHE A 68 -8.06 -0.95 -2.49
CA PHE A 68 -7.66 -1.90 -3.52
C PHE A 68 -6.21 -2.38 -3.35
N CYS A 69 -5.41 -1.67 -2.59
CA CYS A 69 -4.00 -1.97 -2.38
C CYS A 69 -3.74 -2.42 -0.95
N THR A 70 -3.43 -1.51 -0.06
CA THR A 70 -3.16 -1.78 1.35
C THR A 70 -3.87 -0.77 2.24
N ALA A 71 -4.22 -1.18 3.46
CA ALA A 71 -4.68 -0.28 4.51
C ALA A 71 -4.03 -0.68 5.83
N GLY A 72 -3.56 0.30 6.60
CA GLY A 72 -2.82 0.01 7.81
C GLY A 72 -3.03 1.03 8.92
N ILE A 73 -2.61 0.65 10.12
CA ILE A 73 -2.53 1.49 11.31
C ILE A 73 -1.15 1.36 11.91
N GLY A 74 -0.68 2.42 12.54
CA GLY A 74 0.63 2.45 13.14
C GLY A 74 1.61 3.29 12.35
N PHE A 75 2.84 2.84 12.23
CA PHE A 75 3.93 3.59 11.60
C PHE A 75 3.63 4.00 10.15
N ASP A 76 3.14 3.07 9.34
CA ASP A 76 2.80 3.32 7.94
C ASP A 76 1.70 4.39 7.77
N ALA A 77 0.68 4.35 8.63
CA ALA A 77 -0.36 5.39 8.65
C ALA A 77 0.21 6.75 9.08
N THR A 78 1.15 6.77 10.02
CA THR A 78 1.84 8.01 10.45
C THR A 78 2.68 8.59 9.30
N VAL A 79 3.44 7.75 8.58
CA VAL A 79 4.19 8.16 7.38
C VAL A 79 3.25 8.75 6.33
N ALA A 80 2.14 8.06 6.06
CA ALA A 80 1.16 8.54 5.10
C ALA A 80 0.57 9.91 5.50
N ALA A 81 0.23 10.10 6.78
CA ALA A 81 -0.29 11.36 7.29
C ALA A 81 0.72 12.50 7.15
N ILE A 82 1.99 12.28 7.52
CA ILE A 82 3.07 13.28 7.37
C ILE A 82 3.28 13.61 5.89
N PHE A 83 3.32 12.59 5.03
CA PHE A 83 3.51 12.77 3.58
C PHE A 83 2.35 13.57 2.95
N HIS A 84 1.11 13.29 3.35
CA HIS A 84 -0.06 14.03 2.87
C HIS A 84 -0.13 15.47 3.37
N ALA A 85 0.31 15.73 4.60
CA ALA A 85 0.39 17.09 5.15
C ALA A 85 1.52 17.93 4.55
N GLY A 86 2.53 17.28 3.97
CA GLY A 86 3.67 17.94 3.33
C GLY A 86 3.33 18.51 1.94
N ASN A 87 4.03 19.58 1.54
CA ASN A 87 3.85 20.23 0.24
C ASN A 87 4.60 19.55 -0.90
N GLY A 88 5.33 18.46 -0.64
CA GLY A 88 6.17 17.78 -1.62
C GLY A 88 5.59 16.43 -2.04
N ARG A 89 5.80 16.06 -3.31
CA ARG A 89 5.47 14.74 -3.88
C ARG A 89 6.77 14.00 -4.22
N GLY A 90 6.67 12.70 -4.49
CA GLY A 90 7.78 11.87 -4.93
C GLY A 90 8.51 11.13 -3.81
N LEU A 91 9.39 10.21 -4.21
CA LEU A 91 10.07 9.26 -3.33
C LEU A 91 10.91 9.95 -2.24
N LEU A 92 11.63 11.03 -2.57
CA LEU A 92 12.47 11.75 -1.60
C LEU A 92 11.65 12.35 -0.45
N ASN A 93 10.47 12.90 -0.75
CA ASN A 93 9.59 13.43 0.29
C ASN A 93 8.94 12.32 1.11
N TYR A 94 8.67 11.16 0.50
CA TYR A 94 8.23 9.98 1.23
C TYR A 94 9.31 9.47 2.20
N ILE A 95 10.58 9.43 1.79
CA ILE A 95 11.70 9.06 2.66
C ILE A 95 11.85 10.06 3.81
N LYS A 96 11.74 11.37 3.55
CA LYS A 96 11.76 12.40 4.61
C LYS A 96 10.62 12.19 5.61
N ALA A 97 9.39 11.96 5.12
CA ALA A 97 8.23 11.66 5.99
C ALA A 97 8.45 10.39 6.82
N SER A 98 9.06 9.36 6.24
CA SER A 98 9.40 8.12 6.93
C SER A 98 10.44 8.35 8.04
N LEU A 99 11.48 9.14 7.79
CA LEU A 99 12.48 9.50 8.79
C LEU A 99 11.86 10.35 9.91
N GLN A 100 11.04 11.32 9.58
CA GLN A 100 10.32 12.14 10.56
C GLN A 100 9.39 11.27 11.42
N ALA A 101 8.58 10.41 10.80
CA ALA A 101 7.73 9.47 11.50
C ALA A 101 8.57 8.58 12.44
N PHE A 102 9.72 8.08 11.97
CA PHE A 102 10.57 7.20 12.74
C PHE A 102 11.05 7.83 14.05
N LEU A 103 11.34 9.12 14.05
CA LEU A 103 11.80 9.86 15.23
C LEU A 103 10.68 10.20 16.22
N THR A 104 9.44 10.32 15.71
CA THR A 104 8.30 10.82 16.51
C THR A 104 7.24 9.75 16.81
N TYR A 105 7.32 8.58 16.16
CA TYR A 105 6.29 7.56 16.24
C TYR A 105 6.34 6.83 17.59
N ILE A 106 5.21 6.79 18.25
CA ILE A 106 4.96 5.98 19.45
C ILE A 106 4.13 4.77 19.05
N PRO A 107 4.62 3.53 19.30
CA PRO A 107 3.87 2.32 19.01
C PRO A 107 2.52 2.30 19.70
N ILE A 108 1.52 1.76 19.03
CA ILE A 108 0.15 1.72 19.52
C ILE A 108 -0.22 0.32 20.00
N GLU A 109 -1.05 0.25 21.03
CA GLU A 109 -1.61 -0.99 21.53
C GLU A 109 -2.83 -1.37 20.70
N ILE A 110 -2.76 -2.49 19.99
CA ILE A 110 -3.79 -2.95 19.06
C ILE A 110 -4.27 -4.34 19.47
N LYS A 111 -5.58 -4.58 19.37
CA LYS A 111 -6.20 -5.90 19.43
C LYS A 111 -6.51 -6.37 18.03
N VAL A 112 -5.96 -7.51 17.62
CA VAL A 112 -6.23 -8.14 16.32
C VAL A 112 -7.03 -9.43 16.56
N GLY A 113 -8.27 -9.46 16.10
CA GLY A 113 -9.17 -10.60 16.31
C GLY A 113 -9.41 -10.90 17.79
N SER A 114 -9.30 -12.17 18.18
CA SER A 114 -9.45 -12.64 19.56
C SER A 114 -8.18 -12.57 20.39
N GLN A 115 -7.03 -12.19 19.79
CA GLN A 115 -5.75 -12.09 20.50
C GLN A 115 -5.77 -10.95 21.53
N PRO A 116 -4.99 -11.05 22.63
CA PRO A 116 -4.84 -9.95 23.57
C PRO A 116 -4.22 -8.74 22.86
N LYS A 117 -4.47 -7.56 23.42
CA LYS A 117 -3.81 -6.34 22.95
C LYS A 117 -2.29 -6.46 23.06
N GLN A 118 -1.60 -6.00 22.05
CA GLN A 118 -0.14 -5.98 21.99
C GLN A 118 0.35 -4.68 21.34
N ASN A 119 1.57 -4.30 21.68
CA ASN A 119 2.25 -3.15 21.08
C ASN A 119 2.83 -3.54 19.73
N TYR A 120 2.21 -3.02 18.65
CA TYR A 120 2.69 -3.19 17.30
C TYR A 120 3.34 -1.91 16.78
N PHE A 121 4.38 -2.07 15.99
CA PHE A 121 4.96 -0.99 15.20
C PHE A 121 4.03 -0.63 14.03
N SER A 122 3.46 -1.64 13.38
CA SER A 122 2.47 -1.47 12.32
C SER A 122 1.59 -2.72 12.22
N VAL A 123 0.33 -2.54 11.83
CA VAL A 123 -0.57 -3.62 11.39
C VAL A 123 -1.17 -3.20 10.06
N THR A 124 -0.89 -3.98 9.02
CA THR A 124 -1.32 -3.70 7.64
C THR A 124 -2.20 -4.83 7.13
N ILE A 125 -3.35 -4.47 6.56
CA ILE A 125 -4.18 -5.36 5.76
C ILE A 125 -3.75 -5.19 4.32
N ALA A 126 -3.26 -6.26 3.71
CA ALA A 126 -2.72 -6.25 2.36
C ALA A 126 -3.64 -7.03 1.40
N ASN A 127 -4.14 -6.33 0.38
CA ASN A 127 -4.76 -6.89 -0.81
C ASN A 127 -3.71 -7.02 -1.91
N ALA A 128 -2.88 -5.99 -2.06
CA ALA A 128 -1.73 -6.00 -2.95
C ALA A 128 -0.42 -6.26 -2.18
N ASN A 129 0.61 -6.71 -2.89
CA ASN A 129 1.85 -7.19 -2.30
C ASN A 129 2.81 -6.09 -1.81
N GLN A 130 2.57 -4.82 -2.12
CA GLN A 130 3.50 -3.74 -1.83
C GLN A 130 2.81 -2.40 -1.56
N PHE A 131 3.49 -1.52 -0.83
CA PHE A 131 3.08 -0.12 -0.65
C PHE A 131 3.33 0.75 -1.90
N GLY A 132 4.19 0.28 -2.79
CA GLY A 132 4.72 1.01 -3.94
C GLY A 132 6.24 1.12 -3.92
N ASN A 133 6.86 1.58 -5.02
CA ASN A 133 8.31 1.69 -5.17
C ASN A 133 9.09 0.40 -4.84
N ASN A 134 8.48 -0.76 -5.04
CA ASN A 134 9.01 -2.07 -4.69
C ASN A 134 9.23 -2.28 -3.17
N ALA A 135 8.53 -1.54 -2.32
CA ALA A 135 8.48 -1.80 -0.89
C ALA A 135 7.38 -2.85 -0.61
N TYR A 136 7.77 -4.10 -0.58
CA TYR A 136 6.88 -5.25 -0.42
C TYR A 136 6.49 -5.44 1.04
N ILE A 137 5.20 -5.45 1.33
CA ILE A 137 4.65 -5.69 2.68
C ILE A 137 4.08 -7.11 2.81
N SER A 138 3.61 -7.68 1.74
CA SER A 138 3.11 -9.04 1.67
C SER A 138 3.38 -9.64 0.28
N PRO A 139 4.58 -10.16 0.02
CA PRO A 139 4.97 -10.69 -1.29
C PRO A 139 4.05 -11.79 -1.84
N ILE A 140 3.32 -12.46 -0.96
CA ILE A 140 2.40 -13.56 -1.29
C ILE A 140 0.99 -13.11 -1.65
N SER A 141 0.62 -11.84 -1.38
CA SER A 141 -0.73 -11.34 -1.65
C SER A 141 -1.09 -11.47 -3.12
N ASN A 142 -2.33 -11.89 -3.36
CA ASN A 142 -2.92 -12.03 -4.68
C ASN A 142 -4.24 -11.24 -4.73
N LEU A 143 -4.49 -10.52 -5.82
CA LEU A 143 -5.68 -9.69 -5.99
C LEU A 143 -6.93 -10.47 -6.47
N GLN A 144 -6.85 -11.80 -6.62
CA GLN A 144 -7.88 -12.61 -7.27
C GLN A 144 -8.18 -13.92 -6.55
N ASP A 145 -7.85 -14.05 -5.27
CA ASP A 145 -8.03 -15.28 -4.49
C ASP A 145 -9.09 -15.16 -3.37
N ALA A 146 -9.76 -14.01 -3.30
CA ALA A 146 -10.73 -13.67 -2.27
C ALA A 146 -10.16 -13.71 -0.85
N LEU A 147 -8.85 -13.57 -0.69
CA LEU A 147 -8.13 -13.54 0.58
C LEU A 147 -7.46 -12.18 0.81
N PHE A 148 -7.02 -11.95 2.01
CA PHE A 148 -6.16 -10.82 2.36
C PHE A 148 -5.21 -11.22 3.48
N GLU A 149 -4.05 -10.62 3.52
CA GLU A 149 -3.08 -10.84 4.58
C GLU A 149 -3.18 -9.78 5.66
N ILE A 150 -2.96 -10.19 6.90
CA ILE A 150 -2.76 -9.28 8.04
C ILE A 150 -1.30 -9.36 8.47
N VAL A 151 -0.53 -8.40 8.03
CA VAL A 151 0.89 -8.28 8.40
C VAL A 151 1.01 -7.50 9.71
N LYS A 152 1.54 -8.17 10.73
CA LYS A 152 1.72 -7.63 12.08
C LYS A 152 3.20 -7.44 12.37
N ILE A 153 3.67 -6.21 12.40
CA ILE A 153 5.05 -5.87 12.71
C ILE A 153 5.12 -5.47 14.19
N LYS A 154 5.81 -6.28 14.98
CA LYS A 154 6.01 -5.99 16.41
C LYS A 154 6.93 -4.80 16.59
N ASN A 155 6.74 -4.08 17.68
CA ASN A 155 7.70 -3.06 18.06
C ASN A 155 9.03 -3.72 18.42
N GLY A 156 10.11 -3.18 17.90
CA GLY A 156 11.46 -3.68 18.09
C GLY A 156 12.46 -2.56 18.35
N ASN A 157 13.71 -2.92 18.59
CA ASN A 157 14.80 -1.97 18.74
C ASN A 157 15.17 -1.33 17.38
N LEU A 158 16.08 -0.36 17.39
CA LEU A 158 16.50 0.39 16.20
C LEU A 158 17.04 -0.53 15.09
N TRP A 159 17.84 -1.54 15.49
CA TRP A 159 18.43 -2.49 14.54
C TRP A 159 17.36 -3.34 13.83
N GLN A 160 16.39 -3.86 14.57
CA GLN A 160 15.28 -4.64 14.00
C GLN A 160 14.43 -3.81 13.04
N LYS A 161 14.21 -2.53 13.34
CA LYS A 161 13.49 -1.61 12.46
C LYS A 161 14.29 -1.29 11.19
N ALA A 162 15.62 -1.19 11.29
CA ALA A 162 16.49 -1.02 10.11
C ALA A 162 16.47 -2.27 9.22
N GLN A 163 16.55 -3.47 9.82
CA GLN A 163 16.41 -4.73 9.10
C GLN A 163 15.04 -4.83 8.39
N LEU A 164 13.95 -4.44 9.06
CA LEU A 164 12.63 -4.37 8.44
C LEU A 164 12.63 -3.50 7.18
N GLY A 165 13.26 -2.31 7.24
CA GLY A 165 13.41 -1.45 6.08
C GLY A 165 14.07 -2.15 4.89
N ILE A 166 15.11 -2.95 5.15
CA ILE A 166 15.80 -3.74 4.12
C ILE A 166 14.91 -4.88 3.61
N SER A 167 14.22 -5.60 4.52
CA SER A 167 13.39 -6.74 4.16
C SER A 167 12.20 -6.37 3.27
N LEU A 168 11.64 -5.16 3.43
CA LEU A 168 10.61 -4.64 2.53
C LEU A 168 11.07 -4.59 1.05
N PHE A 169 12.34 -4.30 0.80
CA PHE A 169 12.87 -4.23 -0.58
C PHE A 169 13.42 -5.56 -1.09
N SER A 170 13.73 -6.49 -0.20
CA SER A 170 14.25 -7.83 -0.55
C SER A 170 13.16 -8.91 -0.65
N LYS A 171 11.89 -8.57 -0.43
CA LYS A 171 10.75 -9.51 -0.36
C LYS A 171 10.87 -10.57 0.74
N GLN A 172 11.57 -10.26 1.82
CA GLN A 172 11.84 -11.16 2.95
C GLN A 172 11.09 -10.75 4.23
N ILE A 173 9.86 -10.31 4.08
CA ILE A 173 9.02 -9.87 5.17
C ILE A 173 8.08 -10.98 5.66
#